data_ad018ae3a2eb8688d04f489c10137fd4
#
_entry.id   ad018ae3a2eb8688d04f489c10137fd4
#
_cell.length_a   1.000
_cell.length_b   1.000
_cell.length_c   1.000
_cell.angle_alpha   90.00
_cell.angle_beta   90.00
_cell.angle_gamma   90.00
#
_symmetry.space_group_name_H-M   'P 1'
#
loop_
_entity.id
_entity.type
_entity.pdbx_description
1 polymer ?
#
loop_
_entity_poly.entity_id
_entity_poly.type
_entity_poly.pdbx_seq_one_letter_code
_entity_poly.pdbx_strand_id
1 'polypeptide(L)'
;MDKEQDMKICVNAISKNEEQFVKRFCDSAKDADLILIADTGSTDRTVELAKECGATVHDICISPWRFDAARNAAIALTPKDIDVIVSLDLDEVLEPGWREEIERVWEMGKTTRLRYLFDWGHGIRFKYEKIFARHGYSFFCPVHEYPIPDVRINEVYAETDMLLVSHYPDPTKSRGQYLDLLRMSVKENPNEPRNAFYFARELTFYRLWDEAIDRLNHYLKMPQATWQNERCYAMRLLSEAYQAKGDYWQALTWARRATAEAPYTREPWVRVAELAYSTHNWPECYAACRTALEIKDKAAVYTMDPAVWTEKPHDYLSIAAWHLGLKHEALEHCKKALEFAPNDQRIRNNLAMIEA
;
A
#
# COMPACT_ATOMS: atom_id res chain seq x y z
N MET A 1 29.31 11.39 -34.26
CA MET A 1 28.58 12.00 -33.15
C MET A 1 27.12 11.56 -33.34
N ASP A 2 26.77 10.46 -32.74
CA ASP A 2 25.38 10.04 -32.66
C ASP A 2 24.66 11.13 -31.87
N LYS A 3 23.58 11.70 -32.44
CA LYS A 3 22.66 12.54 -31.64
C LYS A 3 22.18 11.66 -30.51
N GLU A 4 22.48 12.00 -29.26
CA GLU A 4 21.74 11.50 -28.12
C GLU A 4 20.27 11.69 -28.48
N GLN A 5 19.57 10.60 -28.70
CA GLN A 5 18.15 10.62 -28.98
C GLN A 5 17.50 10.94 -27.64
N ASP A 6 16.87 12.11 -27.52
CA ASP A 6 16.18 12.52 -26.32
C ASP A 6 15.15 11.44 -25.92
N MET A 7 15.21 10.98 -24.70
CA MET A 7 14.27 9.98 -24.14
C MET A 7 12.84 10.50 -24.22
N LYS A 8 11.94 9.70 -24.80
CA LYS A 8 10.51 10.02 -24.87
C LYS A 8 9.73 9.31 -23.77
N ILE A 9 9.06 10.08 -22.95
CA ILE A 9 8.30 9.60 -21.80
C ILE A 9 6.80 9.86 -21.99
N CYS A 10 5.98 8.82 -21.83
CA CYS A 10 4.54 8.93 -21.78
C CYS A 10 4.04 8.72 -20.34
N VAL A 11 3.31 9.68 -19.81
CA VAL A 11 2.51 9.48 -18.61
C VAL A 11 1.12 9.03 -19.05
N ASN A 12 0.74 7.80 -18.68
CA ASN A 12 -0.58 7.28 -19.03
C ASN A 12 -1.43 6.97 -17.80
N ALA A 13 -2.74 7.10 -17.97
CA ALA A 13 -3.73 6.77 -16.95
C ALA A 13 -4.99 6.16 -17.58
N ILE A 14 -5.76 5.45 -16.77
CA ILE A 14 -7.16 5.12 -17.04
C ILE A 14 -8.06 6.05 -16.24
N SER A 15 -9.27 6.37 -16.73
CA SER A 15 -10.17 7.26 -16.03
C SER A 15 -11.62 6.81 -16.07
N LYS A 16 -12.37 7.20 -15.04
CA LYS A 16 -13.84 7.17 -15.01
C LYS A 16 -14.38 8.07 -13.91
N ASN A 17 -15.02 9.21 -14.32
CA ASN A 17 -15.65 10.18 -13.42
C ASN A 17 -14.67 10.68 -12.33
N GLU A 18 -13.61 11.33 -12.77
CA GLU A 18 -12.51 11.80 -11.93
C GLU A 18 -12.15 13.28 -12.21
N GLU A 19 -13.15 14.11 -12.61
CA GLU A 19 -12.95 15.51 -12.99
C GLU A 19 -12.17 16.33 -11.97
N GLN A 20 -12.32 16.02 -10.68
CA GLN A 20 -11.64 16.71 -9.59
C GLN A 20 -10.12 16.51 -9.56
N PHE A 21 -9.61 15.45 -10.19
CA PHE A 21 -8.19 15.11 -10.18
C PHE A 21 -7.45 15.53 -11.45
N VAL A 22 -8.16 15.65 -12.58
CA VAL A 22 -7.60 15.85 -13.93
C VAL A 22 -6.57 16.97 -13.96
N LYS A 23 -6.96 18.17 -13.45
CA LYS A 23 -6.05 19.32 -13.54
C LYS A 23 -4.74 19.09 -12.80
N ARG A 24 -4.81 18.57 -11.56
CA ARG A 24 -3.63 18.31 -10.73
C ARG A 24 -2.74 17.24 -11.36
N PHE A 25 -3.33 16.18 -11.88
CA PHE A 25 -2.62 15.11 -12.60
C PHE A 25 -1.87 15.69 -13.81
N CYS A 26 -2.55 16.38 -14.70
CA CYS A 26 -1.94 16.95 -15.90
C CYS A 26 -0.87 17.98 -15.57
N ASP A 27 -1.10 18.85 -14.59
CA ASP A 27 -0.09 19.83 -14.13
C ASP A 27 1.19 19.15 -13.64
N SER A 28 1.07 17.99 -12.96
CA SER A 28 2.22 17.22 -12.48
C SER A 28 2.96 16.48 -13.60
N ALA A 29 2.23 16.08 -14.63
CA ALA A 29 2.75 15.33 -15.77
C ALA A 29 3.17 16.20 -16.95
N LYS A 30 3.16 17.54 -16.83
CA LYS A 30 3.37 18.51 -17.92
C LYS A 30 4.73 18.37 -18.63
N ASP A 31 5.74 17.83 -17.93
CA ASP A 31 7.08 17.63 -18.48
C ASP A 31 7.18 16.30 -19.28
N ALA A 32 6.09 15.54 -19.43
CA ALA A 32 6.03 14.37 -20.31
C ALA A 32 5.97 14.77 -21.79
N ASP A 33 6.50 13.91 -22.67
CA ASP A 33 6.33 14.10 -24.12
C ASP A 33 4.91 13.81 -24.58
N LEU A 34 4.19 12.98 -23.80
CA LEU A 34 2.80 12.64 -24.04
C LEU A 34 2.08 12.38 -22.71
N ILE A 35 0.93 13.03 -22.50
CA ILE A 35 -0.05 12.62 -21.49
C ILE A 35 -1.17 11.89 -22.23
N LEU A 36 -1.40 10.61 -21.89
CA LEU A 36 -2.42 9.78 -22.51
C LEU A 36 -3.42 9.29 -21.46
N ILE A 37 -4.70 9.55 -21.67
CA ILE A 37 -5.77 9.10 -20.77
C ILE A 37 -6.70 8.18 -21.56
N ALA A 38 -6.84 6.92 -21.11
CA ALA A 38 -7.79 5.96 -21.62
C ALA A 38 -9.07 6.02 -20.78
N ASP A 39 -10.07 6.75 -21.27
CA ASP A 39 -11.34 6.95 -20.58
C ASP A 39 -12.27 5.75 -20.73
N THR A 40 -12.84 5.29 -19.66
CA THR A 40 -13.70 4.09 -19.60
C THR A 40 -15.20 4.43 -19.53
N GLY A 41 -15.58 5.59 -20.06
CA GLY A 41 -16.94 6.05 -20.14
C GLY A 41 -17.32 7.01 -19.00
N SER A 42 -16.54 8.06 -18.83
CA SER A 42 -16.88 9.19 -17.92
C SER A 42 -18.12 9.93 -18.41
N THR A 43 -18.93 10.36 -17.47
CA THR A 43 -20.17 11.13 -17.70
C THR A 43 -20.12 12.53 -17.09
N ASP A 44 -19.06 12.82 -16.35
CA ASP A 44 -18.70 14.13 -15.80
C ASP A 44 -17.79 14.90 -16.76
N ARG A 45 -17.11 15.93 -16.29
CA ARG A 45 -16.21 16.75 -17.11
C ARG A 45 -14.78 16.19 -17.24
N THR A 46 -14.53 14.95 -16.82
CA THR A 46 -13.19 14.33 -16.88
C THR A 46 -12.54 14.46 -18.27
N VAL A 47 -13.25 14.04 -19.30
CA VAL A 47 -12.73 14.06 -20.70
C VAL A 47 -12.53 15.48 -21.23
N GLU A 48 -13.45 16.39 -20.92
CA GLU A 48 -13.37 17.80 -21.32
C GLU A 48 -12.11 18.45 -20.70
N LEU A 49 -11.96 18.36 -19.38
CA LEU A 49 -10.84 18.93 -18.64
C LEU A 49 -9.49 18.33 -19.06
N ALA A 50 -9.44 17.03 -19.32
CA ALA A 50 -8.23 16.38 -19.78
C ALA A 50 -7.74 16.93 -21.14
N LYS A 51 -8.67 17.13 -22.08
CA LYS A 51 -8.37 17.74 -23.37
C LYS A 51 -7.95 19.21 -23.24
N GLU A 52 -8.59 19.98 -22.38
CA GLU A 52 -8.21 21.36 -22.06
C GLU A 52 -6.78 21.47 -21.51
N CYS A 53 -6.35 20.48 -20.74
CA CYS A 53 -4.98 20.38 -20.20
C CYS A 53 -3.96 19.84 -21.23
N GLY A 54 -4.37 19.55 -22.48
CA GLY A 54 -3.48 19.06 -23.53
C GLY A 54 -3.24 17.55 -23.54
N ALA A 55 -3.96 16.77 -22.73
CA ALA A 55 -3.86 15.33 -22.77
C ALA A 55 -4.53 14.73 -24.02
N THR A 56 -3.94 13.68 -24.56
CA THR A 56 -4.58 12.82 -25.57
C THR A 56 -5.53 11.87 -24.89
N VAL A 57 -6.83 11.98 -25.20
CA VAL A 57 -7.87 11.14 -24.57
C VAL A 57 -8.42 10.16 -25.59
N HIS A 58 -8.46 8.88 -25.19
CA HIS A 58 -9.08 7.81 -25.98
C HIS A 58 -10.23 7.18 -25.21
N ASP A 59 -11.39 7.05 -25.83
CA ASP A 59 -12.52 6.33 -25.25
C ASP A 59 -12.28 4.82 -25.44
N ILE A 60 -12.33 4.07 -24.35
CA ILE A 60 -12.19 2.61 -24.34
C ILE A 60 -13.39 1.95 -23.67
N CYS A 61 -13.74 0.74 -24.11
CA CYS A 61 -14.79 -0.06 -23.50
C CYS A 61 -14.24 -1.42 -23.08
N ILE A 62 -14.29 -1.70 -21.78
CA ILE A 62 -13.83 -2.95 -21.20
C ILE A 62 -15.02 -3.71 -20.60
N SER A 63 -15.34 -4.88 -21.17
CA SER A 63 -16.45 -5.72 -20.72
C SER A 63 -16.08 -7.22 -20.78
N PRO A 64 -16.20 -7.97 -19.67
CA PRO A 64 -16.46 -7.47 -18.31
C PRO A 64 -15.36 -6.54 -17.81
N TRP A 65 -15.71 -5.67 -16.85
CA TRP A 65 -14.74 -4.73 -16.29
C TRP A 65 -13.57 -5.46 -15.60
N ARG A 66 -12.34 -4.99 -15.90
CA ARG A 66 -11.10 -5.39 -15.23
C ARG A 66 -10.01 -4.34 -15.47
N PHE A 67 -9.27 -4.03 -14.40
CA PHE A 67 -8.27 -2.95 -14.44
C PHE A 67 -7.09 -3.26 -15.36
N ASP A 68 -6.57 -4.49 -15.34
CA ASP A 68 -5.45 -4.90 -16.20
C ASP A 68 -5.77 -4.74 -17.70
N ALA A 69 -6.98 -5.08 -18.12
CA ALA A 69 -7.39 -4.90 -19.50
C ALA A 69 -7.45 -3.42 -19.90
N ALA A 70 -7.95 -2.55 -19.01
CA ALA A 70 -7.99 -1.11 -19.24
C ALA A 70 -6.58 -0.51 -19.34
N ARG A 71 -5.66 -0.87 -18.42
CA ARG A 71 -4.26 -0.43 -18.50
C ARG A 71 -3.52 -0.99 -19.72
N ASN A 72 -3.79 -2.23 -20.09
CA ASN A 72 -3.22 -2.82 -21.30
C ASN A 72 -3.71 -2.11 -22.57
N ALA A 73 -4.97 -1.65 -22.58
CA ALA A 73 -5.48 -0.80 -23.66
C ALA A 73 -4.74 0.54 -23.70
N ALA A 74 -4.50 1.19 -22.55
CA ALA A 74 -3.72 2.42 -22.48
C ALA A 74 -2.28 2.23 -22.98
N ILE A 75 -1.62 1.10 -22.61
CA ILE A 75 -0.31 0.74 -23.16
C ILE A 75 -0.40 0.57 -24.68
N ALA A 76 -1.39 -0.13 -25.21
CA ALA A 76 -1.53 -0.37 -26.65
C ALA A 76 -1.75 0.92 -27.45
N LEU A 77 -2.45 1.90 -26.87
CA LEU A 77 -2.69 3.22 -27.46
C LEU A 77 -1.47 4.14 -27.42
N THR A 78 -0.51 3.87 -26.53
CA THR A 78 0.74 4.65 -26.43
C THR A 78 1.57 4.47 -27.71
N PRO A 79 2.05 5.55 -28.38
CA PRO A 79 2.86 5.47 -29.59
C PRO A 79 4.11 4.58 -29.43
N LYS A 80 4.54 3.97 -30.53
CA LYS A 80 5.65 3.00 -30.53
C LYS A 80 7.02 3.65 -30.33
N ASP A 81 7.13 4.94 -30.58
CA ASP A 81 8.35 5.73 -30.46
C ASP A 81 8.54 6.33 -29.06
N ILE A 82 7.66 6.01 -28.12
CA ILE A 82 7.86 6.25 -26.68
C ILE A 82 8.85 5.21 -26.15
N ASP A 83 9.77 5.65 -25.28
CA ASP A 83 10.76 4.80 -24.64
C ASP A 83 10.29 4.28 -23.28
N VAL A 84 9.70 5.17 -22.46
CA VAL A 84 9.30 4.90 -21.09
C VAL A 84 7.83 5.23 -20.85
N ILE A 85 7.12 4.34 -20.19
CA ILE A 85 5.76 4.56 -19.67
C ILE A 85 5.83 4.81 -18.17
N VAL A 86 5.19 5.89 -17.73
CA VAL A 86 4.83 6.19 -16.34
C VAL A 86 3.33 5.96 -16.22
N SER A 87 2.91 4.83 -15.64
CA SER A 87 1.50 4.47 -15.53
C SER A 87 0.96 4.81 -14.16
N LEU A 88 0.03 5.77 -14.10
CA LEU A 88 -0.52 6.33 -12.87
C LEU A 88 -2.05 6.22 -12.84
N ASP A 89 -2.62 6.51 -11.67
CA ASP A 89 -4.03 6.84 -11.48
C ASP A 89 -4.19 8.37 -11.47
N LEU A 90 -5.38 8.89 -11.79
CA LEU A 90 -5.59 10.35 -11.83
C LEU A 90 -5.45 11.03 -10.45
N ASP A 91 -5.56 10.26 -9.38
CA ASP A 91 -5.35 10.72 -8.00
C ASP A 91 -3.88 10.59 -7.53
N GLU A 92 -2.97 10.15 -8.42
CA GLU A 92 -1.52 10.10 -8.20
C GLU A 92 -0.85 11.33 -8.85
N VAL A 93 0.16 11.88 -8.18
CA VAL A 93 0.84 13.14 -8.55
C VAL A 93 2.34 12.91 -8.59
N LEU A 94 2.96 13.23 -9.71
CA LEU A 94 4.42 13.28 -9.85
C LEU A 94 4.97 14.53 -9.15
N GLU A 95 5.87 14.34 -8.19
CA GLU A 95 6.52 15.47 -7.55
C GLU A 95 7.57 16.11 -8.48
N PRO A 96 7.83 17.42 -8.36
CA PRO A 96 8.76 18.13 -9.24
C PRO A 96 10.14 17.46 -9.36
N GLY A 97 10.72 17.49 -10.56
CA GLY A 97 12.03 16.88 -10.83
C GLY A 97 11.96 15.40 -11.24
N TRP A 98 10.75 14.85 -11.41
CA TRP A 98 10.56 13.45 -11.76
C TRP A 98 11.16 13.08 -13.12
N ARG A 99 11.09 13.98 -14.11
CA ARG A 99 11.59 13.71 -15.46
C ARG A 99 13.12 13.65 -15.46
N GLU A 100 13.75 14.65 -14.89
CA GLU A 100 15.21 14.70 -14.76
C GLU A 100 15.75 13.51 -13.99
N GLU A 101 15.01 13.05 -13.00
CA GLU A 101 15.41 11.87 -12.22
C GLU A 101 15.27 10.57 -13.02
N ILE A 102 14.21 10.41 -13.84
CA ILE A 102 14.11 9.26 -14.75
C ILE A 102 15.28 9.30 -15.74
N GLU A 103 15.52 10.43 -16.41
CA GLU A 103 16.61 10.59 -17.36
C GLU A 103 17.99 10.32 -16.75
N ARG A 104 18.18 10.66 -15.46
CA ARG A 104 19.43 10.41 -14.73
C ARG A 104 19.70 8.94 -14.45
N VAL A 105 18.66 8.17 -14.09
CA VAL A 105 18.85 6.77 -13.62
C VAL A 105 18.53 5.73 -14.70
N TRP A 106 17.83 6.11 -15.75
CA TRP A 106 17.43 5.21 -16.83
C TRP A 106 18.54 5.08 -17.88
N GLU A 107 19.12 3.89 -18.01
CA GLU A 107 20.08 3.58 -19.06
C GLU A 107 19.34 3.04 -20.31
N MET A 108 19.33 3.86 -21.39
CA MET A 108 18.66 3.49 -22.66
C MET A 108 19.16 2.16 -23.21
N GLY A 109 18.23 1.33 -23.67
CA GLY A 109 18.54 -0.01 -24.20
C GLY A 109 18.90 -1.06 -23.16
N LYS A 110 18.95 -0.72 -21.86
CA LYS A 110 19.30 -1.64 -20.78
C LYS A 110 18.25 -1.66 -19.67
N THR A 111 17.93 -0.50 -19.07
CA THR A 111 16.94 -0.39 -18.01
C THR A 111 15.55 -0.73 -18.56
N THR A 112 14.81 -1.56 -17.87
CA THR A 112 13.46 -1.95 -18.28
C THR A 112 12.39 -1.57 -17.29
N ARG A 113 12.75 -1.36 -16.01
CA ARG A 113 11.82 -0.96 -14.94
C ARG A 113 12.51 -0.07 -13.92
N LEU A 114 11.76 0.87 -13.33
CA LEU A 114 12.24 1.77 -12.29
C LEU A 114 11.47 1.55 -10.99
N ARG A 115 12.22 1.39 -9.89
CA ARG A 115 11.72 1.45 -8.51
C ARG A 115 11.85 2.85 -7.98
N TYR A 116 10.75 3.41 -7.49
CA TYR A 116 10.67 4.78 -6.98
C TYR A 116 9.88 4.83 -5.68
N LEU A 117 9.92 5.96 -4.98
CA LEU A 117 9.12 6.15 -3.76
C LEU A 117 7.67 6.49 -4.11
N PHE A 118 6.75 5.82 -3.43
CA PHE A 118 5.33 6.10 -3.48
C PHE A 118 4.83 6.48 -2.08
N ASP A 119 4.21 7.65 -1.97
CA ASP A 119 3.60 8.13 -0.74
C ASP A 119 2.08 7.85 -0.77
N TRP A 120 1.68 6.81 -0.05
CA TRP A 120 0.27 6.44 0.08
C TRP A 120 -0.53 7.43 0.93
N GLY A 121 0.15 8.35 1.59
CA GLY A 121 -0.42 9.22 2.62
C GLY A 121 -0.33 8.61 4.02
N HIS A 122 -0.73 9.38 5.03
CA HIS A 122 -0.73 8.97 6.43
C HIS A 122 0.63 8.46 6.95
N GLY A 123 1.74 8.89 6.33
CA GLY A 123 3.09 8.46 6.69
C GLY A 123 3.49 7.07 6.18
N ILE A 124 2.73 6.49 5.24
CA ILE A 124 3.04 5.22 4.58
C ILE A 124 3.77 5.50 3.27
N ARG A 125 5.06 5.18 3.21
CA ARG A 125 5.87 5.26 2.00
C ARG A 125 6.49 3.91 1.70
N PHE A 126 6.52 3.55 0.42
CA PHE A 126 7.13 2.29 -0.03
C PHE A 126 7.65 2.40 -1.47
N LYS A 127 8.45 1.43 -1.89
CA LYS A 127 8.91 1.33 -3.27
C LYS A 127 7.80 0.80 -4.17
N TYR A 128 7.62 1.47 -5.31
CA TYR A 128 6.63 1.10 -6.31
C TYR A 128 7.26 0.99 -7.71
N GLU A 129 6.60 0.35 -8.67
CA GLU A 129 7.23 -0.12 -9.89
C GLU A 129 6.33 0.06 -11.13
N LYS A 130 5.53 1.12 -11.19
CA LYS A 130 4.65 1.43 -12.35
C LYS A 130 5.35 2.28 -13.44
N ILE A 131 6.69 2.35 -13.45
CA ILE A 131 7.50 3.01 -14.48
C ILE A 131 8.32 1.93 -15.18
N PHE A 132 8.12 1.77 -16.49
CA PHE A 132 8.71 0.66 -17.26
C PHE A 132 8.90 1.00 -18.73
N ALA A 133 9.72 0.22 -19.43
CA ALA A 133 9.95 0.35 -20.86
C ALA A 133 8.65 0.17 -21.66
N ARG A 134 8.44 1.00 -22.69
CA ARG A 134 7.24 0.99 -23.54
C ARG A 134 6.92 -0.40 -24.09
N HIS A 135 7.93 -1.19 -24.38
CA HIS A 135 7.79 -2.50 -24.98
C HIS A 135 8.12 -3.62 -24.01
N GLY A 136 7.36 -4.71 -24.08
CA GLY A 136 7.63 -5.92 -23.32
C GLY A 136 6.99 -6.00 -21.94
N TYR A 137 6.03 -5.13 -21.64
CA TYR A 137 5.27 -5.18 -20.40
C TYR A 137 3.77 -5.23 -20.66
N SER A 138 3.05 -5.90 -19.78
CA SER A 138 1.59 -5.87 -19.68
C SER A 138 1.15 -5.91 -18.23
N PHE A 139 -0.01 -5.33 -17.92
CA PHE A 139 -0.61 -5.46 -16.60
C PHE A 139 -1.29 -6.82 -16.44
N PHE A 140 -1.19 -7.36 -15.28
CA PHE A 140 -1.74 -8.65 -14.87
C PHE A 140 -2.59 -8.52 -13.61
N CYS A 141 -3.65 -9.29 -13.49
CA CYS A 141 -4.69 -9.33 -12.47
C CYS A 141 -5.84 -8.34 -12.68
N PRO A 142 -7.10 -8.82 -12.58
CA PRO A 142 -8.31 -8.00 -12.76
C PRO A 142 -8.39 -6.80 -11.81
N VAL A 143 -7.78 -6.89 -10.64
CA VAL A 143 -7.68 -5.83 -9.62
C VAL A 143 -6.36 -5.98 -8.86
N HIS A 144 -5.85 -4.90 -8.27
CA HIS A 144 -4.49 -4.82 -7.73
C HIS A 144 -3.45 -5.24 -8.76
N GLU A 145 -3.72 -4.84 -9.99
CA GLU A 145 -2.92 -5.13 -11.16
C GLU A 145 -1.52 -4.53 -11.05
N TYR A 146 -0.57 -5.23 -11.62
CA TYR A 146 0.82 -4.81 -11.65
C TYR A 146 1.46 -5.17 -12.99
N PRO A 147 2.48 -4.42 -13.45
CA PRO A 147 3.14 -4.71 -14.70
C PRO A 147 4.00 -5.96 -14.56
N ILE A 148 3.88 -6.87 -15.50
CA ILE A 148 4.71 -8.06 -15.66
C ILE A 148 5.48 -7.99 -16.99
N PRO A 149 6.74 -8.47 -17.02
CA PRO A 149 7.51 -8.54 -18.26
C PRO A 149 7.01 -9.68 -19.15
N ASP A 150 7.11 -9.49 -20.46
CA ASP A 150 7.07 -10.60 -21.42
C ASP A 150 8.22 -11.58 -21.09
N VAL A 151 7.99 -12.86 -21.30
CA VAL A 151 8.98 -13.93 -21.04
C VAL A 151 10.32 -13.74 -21.79
N ARG A 152 10.35 -12.90 -22.82
CA ARG A 152 11.54 -12.56 -23.61
C ARG A 152 12.34 -11.40 -23.02
N ILE A 153 11.80 -10.68 -22.04
CA ILE A 153 12.46 -9.53 -21.42
C ILE A 153 13.33 -10.00 -20.26
N ASN A 154 14.61 -9.68 -20.34
CA ASN A 154 15.49 -9.76 -19.18
C ASN A 154 15.31 -8.46 -18.35
N GLU A 155 14.59 -8.53 -17.24
CA GLU A 155 14.32 -7.35 -16.42
C GLU A 155 15.62 -6.78 -15.83
N VAL A 156 15.82 -5.49 -16.06
CA VAL A 156 16.89 -4.70 -15.44
C VAL A 156 16.27 -3.51 -14.72
N TYR A 157 16.41 -3.51 -13.42
CA TYR A 157 15.89 -2.46 -12.56
C TYR A 157 16.88 -1.30 -12.41
N ALA A 158 16.39 -0.08 -12.57
CA ALA A 158 16.95 1.09 -11.91
C ALA A 158 16.18 1.34 -10.60
N GLU A 159 16.80 2.05 -9.65
CA GLU A 159 16.17 2.39 -8.38
C GLU A 159 16.58 3.79 -7.94
N THR A 160 15.64 4.53 -7.36
CA THR A 160 15.90 5.85 -6.79
C THR A 160 14.97 6.15 -5.61
N ASP A 161 15.47 6.96 -4.67
CA ASP A 161 14.72 7.58 -3.58
C ASP A 161 14.34 9.04 -3.87
N MET A 162 14.80 9.57 -5.01
CA MET A 162 14.60 10.99 -5.37
C MET A 162 13.33 11.22 -6.19
N LEU A 163 12.78 10.19 -6.82
CA LEU A 163 11.50 10.26 -7.51
C LEU A 163 10.39 9.86 -6.54
N LEU A 164 9.45 10.76 -6.33
CA LEU A 164 8.31 10.58 -5.46
C LEU A 164 7.01 10.73 -6.25
N VAL A 165 6.10 9.79 -6.06
CA VAL A 165 4.70 9.89 -6.49
C VAL A 165 3.82 9.96 -5.25
N SER A 166 3.01 11.01 -5.13
CA SER A 166 2.11 11.25 -4.02
C SER A 166 0.67 10.86 -4.38
N HIS A 167 0.00 10.12 -3.51
CA HIS A 167 -1.37 9.64 -3.72
C HIS A 167 -2.37 10.48 -2.91
N TYR A 168 -3.43 10.93 -3.57
CA TYR A 168 -4.50 11.76 -3.01
C TYR A 168 -5.87 11.13 -3.25
N PRO A 169 -6.20 10.03 -2.54
CA PRO A 169 -7.39 9.24 -2.82
C PRO A 169 -8.69 10.01 -2.59
N ASP A 170 -9.71 9.64 -3.36
CA ASP A 170 -11.09 10.06 -3.09
C ASP A 170 -11.68 9.18 -1.97
N PRO A 171 -11.93 9.74 -0.77
CA PRO A 171 -12.49 8.98 0.33
C PRO A 171 -13.95 8.56 0.09
N THR A 172 -14.62 9.14 -0.92
CA THR A 172 -16.01 8.83 -1.27
C THR A 172 -16.15 7.73 -2.30
N LYS A 173 -15.04 7.32 -2.94
CA LYS A 173 -15.02 6.30 -4.02
C LYS A 173 -15.40 4.93 -3.48
N SER A 174 -16.44 4.35 -4.03
CA SER A 174 -16.90 3.01 -3.63
C SER A 174 -15.90 1.91 -3.99
N ARG A 175 -15.64 1.01 -3.04
CA ARG A 175 -14.87 -0.22 -3.25
C ARG A 175 -15.74 -1.43 -3.61
N GLY A 176 -17.04 -1.23 -3.84
CA GLY A 176 -18.02 -2.33 -3.96
C GLY A 176 -17.72 -3.38 -5.03
N GLN A 177 -16.97 -3.03 -6.08
CA GLN A 177 -16.56 -3.96 -7.14
C GLN A 177 -15.31 -4.82 -6.80
N TYR A 178 -14.53 -4.45 -5.75
CA TYR A 178 -13.24 -5.09 -5.48
C TYR A 178 -13.37 -6.56 -5.11
N LEU A 179 -14.34 -6.91 -4.28
CA LEU A 179 -14.53 -8.29 -3.82
C LEU A 179 -14.81 -9.25 -4.97
N ASP A 180 -15.67 -8.86 -5.93
CA ASP A 180 -16.01 -9.70 -7.07
C ASP A 180 -14.83 -9.85 -8.05
N LEU A 181 -14.07 -8.78 -8.27
CA LEU A 181 -12.84 -8.81 -9.06
C LEU A 181 -11.76 -9.70 -8.42
N LEU A 182 -11.65 -9.66 -7.08
CA LEU A 182 -10.71 -10.54 -6.35
C LEU A 182 -11.14 -12.00 -6.40
N ARG A 183 -12.44 -12.29 -6.33
CA ARG A 183 -12.97 -13.64 -6.56
C ARG A 183 -12.64 -14.14 -7.98
N MET A 184 -12.76 -13.26 -8.96
CA MET A 184 -12.34 -13.57 -10.33
C MET A 184 -10.83 -13.84 -10.41
N SER A 185 -10.00 -13.00 -9.79
CA SER A 185 -8.54 -13.14 -9.75
C SER A 185 -8.08 -14.49 -9.22
N VAL A 186 -8.61 -14.90 -8.06
CA VAL A 186 -8.23 -16.19 -7.46
C VAL A 186 -8.78 -17.40 -8.22
N LYS A 187 -9.89 -17.23 -8.96
CA LYS A 187 -10.44 -18.27 -9.83
C LYS A 187 -9.58 -18.46 -11.08
N GLU A 188 -9.14 -17.37 -11.70
CA GLU A 188 -8.29 -17.39 -12.89
C GLU A 188 -6.87 -17.89 -12.57
N ASN A 189 -6.32 -17.47 -11.41
CA ASN A 189 -4.95 -17.75 -11.00
C ASN A 189 -4.89 -18.23 -9.54
N PRO A 190 -5.30 -19.47 -9.25
CA PRO A 190 -5.43 -19.98 -7.89
C PRO A 190 -4.09 -20.15 -7.15
N ASN A 191 -2.98 -20.18 -7.88
CA ASN A 191 -1.62 -20.33 -7.33
C ASN A 191 -0.88 -18.99 -7.20
N GLU A 192 -1.53 -17.86 -7.49
CA GLU A 192 -0.92 -16.53 -7.38
C GLU A 192 -1.08 -16.01 -5.94
N PRO A 193 0.02 -15.91 -5.15
CA PRO A 193 -0.07 -15.56 -3.74
C PRO A 193 -0.58 -14.13 -3.53
N ARG A 194 -0.23 -13.19 -4.42
CA ARG A 194 -0.72 -11.81 -4.37
C ARG A 194 -2.25 -11.75 -4.41
N ASN A 195 -2.87 -12.46 -5.35
CA ASN A 195 -4.34 -12.53 -5.46
C ASN A 195 -4.98 -13.17 -4.24
N ALA A 196 -4.39 -14.27 -3.75
CA ALA A 196 -4.87 -14.98 -2.57
C ALA A 196 -4.83 -14.08 -1.33
N PHE A 197 -3.74 -13.32 -1.14
CA PHE A 197 -3.59 -12.39 -0.02
C PHE A 197 -4.60 -11.23 -0.12
N TYR A 198 -4.68 -10.53 -1.25
CA TYR A 198 -5.59 -9.40 -1.41
C TYR A 198 -7.06 -9.80 -1.26
N PHE A 199 -7.44 -10.98 -1.79
CA PHE A 199 -8.78 -11.51 -1.60
C PHE A 199 -9.09 -11.77 -0.12
N ALA A 200 -8.18 -12.46 0.58
CA ALA A 200 -8.33 -12.73 2.00
C ALA A 200 -8.41 -11.45 2.85
N ARG A 201 -7.57 -10.45 2.52
CA ARG A 201 -7.59 -9.14 3.17
C ARG A 201 -8.91 -8.40 2.93
N GLU A 202 -9.41 -8.39 1.71
CA GLU A 202 -10.66 -7.72 1.37
C GLU A 202 -11.84 -8.33 2.13
N LEU A 203 -11.87 -9.64 2.31
CA LEU A 203 -12.89 -10.33 3.14
C LEU A 203 -12.89 -9.80 4.59
N THR A 204 -11.74 -9.42 5.16
CA THR A 204 -11.69 -8.83 6.50
C THR A 204 -12.34 -7.44 6.55
N PHE A 205 -12.18 -6.62 5.52
CA PHE A 205 -12.84 -5.31 5.43
C PHE A 205 -14.35 -5.43 5.35
N TYR A 206 -14.86 -6.49 4.70
CA TYR A 206 -16.29 -6.83 4.67
C TYR A 206 -16.77 -7.60 5.92
N ARG A 207 -15.87 -7.87 6.90
CA ARG A 207 -16.14 -8.64 8.11
C ARG A 207 -16.70 -10.07 7.84
N LEU A 208 -16.33 -10.63 6.72
CA LEU A 208 -16.65 -12.02 6.33
C LEU A 208 -15.62 -12.97 6.99
N TRP A 209 -15.67 -13.02 8.34
CA TRP A 209 -14.60 -13.57 9.16
C TRP A 209 -14.30 -15.04 8.89
N ASP A 210 -15.31 -15.87 8.68
CA ASP A 210 -15.10 -17.31 8.44
C ASP A 210 -14.39 -17.55 7.12
N GLU A 211 -14.83 -16.89 6.04
CA GLU A 211 -14.17 -16.99 4.74
C GLU A 211 -12.77 -16.37 4.78
N ALA A 212 -12.61 -15.23 5.48
CA ALA A 212 -11.32 -14.59 5.66
C ALA A 212 -10.30 -15.51 6.35
N ILE A 213 -10.70 -16.17 7.43
CA ILE A 213 -9.85 -17.13 8.15
C ILE A 213 -9.43 -18.30 7.24
N ASP A 214 -10.37 -18.87 6.47
CA ASP A 214 -10.06 -19.94 5.52
C ASP A 214 -9.04 -19.47 4.47
N ARG A 215 -9.28 -18.31 3.84
CA ARG A 215 -8.43 -17.78 2.77
C ARG A 215 -7.06 -17.32 3.27
N LEU A 216 -6.96 -16.72 4.46
CA LEU A 216 -5.68 -16.36 5.06
C LEU A 216 -4.85 -17.63 5.40
N ASN A 217 -5.47 -18.67 5.93
CA ASN A 217 -4.81 -19.94 6.18
C ASN A 217 -4.37 -20.63 4.87
N HIS A 218 -5.15 -20.52 3.81
CA HIS A 218 -4.77 -21.01 2.49
C HIS A 218 -3.52 -20.26 1.97
N TYR A 219 -3.56 -18.92 1.99
CA TYR A 219 -2.43 -18.08 1.58
C TYR A 219 -1.13 -18.45 2.32
N LEU A 220 -1.18 -18.59 3.65
CA LEU A 220 0.00 -18.92 4.46
C LEU A 220 0.61 -20.30 4.15
N LYS A 221 -0.15 -21.21 3.52
CA LYS A 221 0.30 -22.54 3.09
C LYS A 221 0.86 -22.55 1.66
N MET A 222 0.69 -21.48 0.89
CA MET A 222 1.18 -21.40 -0.50
C MET A 222 2.72 -21.36 -0.50
N PRO A 223 3.41 -22.25 -1.26
CA PRO A 223 4.88 -22.24 -1.32
C PRO A 223 5.46 -20.94 -1.87
N GLN A 224 4.71 -20.24 -2.72
CA GLN A 224 5.12 -18.99 -3.35
C GLN A 224 4.92 -17.76 -2.44
N ALA A 225 4.16 -17.88 -1.36
CA ALA A 225 3.94 -16.81 -0.38
C ALA A 225 5.15 -16.70 0.56
N THR A 226 6.25 -16.13 0.07
CA THR A 226 7.55 -16.11 0.78
C THR A 226 7.87 -14.76 1.42
N TRP A 227 7.13 -13.70 1.10
CA TRP A 227 7.42 -12.38 1.64
C TRP A 227 6.96 -12.23 3.10
N GLN A 228 7.92 -12.21 4.00
CA GLN A 228 7.69 -12.24 5.45
C GLN A 228 6.77 -11.11 5.96
N ASN A 229 6.92 -9.88 5.44
CA ASN A 229 6.07 -8.76 5.88
C ASN A 229 4.60 -8.98 5.52
N GLU A 230 4.29 -9.52 4.35
CA GLU A 230 2.92 -9.81 3.92
C GLU A 230 2.35 -11.02 4.68
N ARG A 231 3.15 -12.06 4.91
CA ARG A 231 2.78 -13.20 5.76
C ARG A 231 2.50 -12.79 7.20
N CYS A 232 3.34 -11.92 7.76
CA CYS A 232 3.12 -11.32 9.07
C CYS A 232 1.80 -10.53 9.10
N TYR A 233 1.51 -9.76 8.05
CA TYR A 233 0.24 -9.05 7.95
C TYR A 233 -0.95 -10.02 7.86
N ALA A 234 -0.86 -11.08 7.07
CA ALA A 234 -1.90 -12.12 7.04
C ALA A 234 -2.15 -12.75 8.42
N MET A 235 -1.09 -12.99 9.21
CA MET A 235 -1.23 -13.50 10.58
C MET A 235 -1.86 -12.47 11.53
N ARG A 236 -1.58 -11.18 11.36
CA ARG A 236 -2.27 -10.10 12.11
C ARG A 236 -3.76 -10.05 11.76
N LEU A 237 -4.11 -10.18 10.48
CA LEU A 237 -5.51 -10.24 10.03
C LEU A 237 -6.23 -11.49 10.58
N LEU A 238 -5.56 -12.65 10.66
CA LEU A 238 -6.10 -13.83 11.36
C LEU A 238 -6.36 -13.54 12.84
N SER A 239 -5.41 -12.88 13.50
CA SER A 239 -5.57 -12.45 14.88
C SER A 239 -6.80 -11.54 15.07
N GLU A 240 -7.00 -10.58 14.16
CA GLU A 240 -8.17 -9.69 14.17
C GLU A 240 -9.48 -10.46 13.93
N ALA A 241 -9.50 -11.37 12.96
CA ALA A 241 -10.67 -12.16 12.64
C ALA A 241 -11.10 -13.07 13.81
N TYR A 242 -10.15 -13.73 14.48
CA TYR A 242 -10.45 -14.54 15.66
C TYR A 242 -10.89 -13.68 16.85
N GLN A 243 -10.30 -12.51 17.07
CA GLN A 243 -10.75 -11.58 18.10
C GLN A 243 -12.19 -11.12 17.83
N ALA A 244 -12.52 -10.77 16.58
CA ALA A 244 -13.89 -10.37 16.20
C ALA A 244 -14.92 -11.48 16.42
N LYS A 245 -14.50 -12.75 16.37
CA LYS A 245 -15.32 -13.94 16.68
C LYS A 245 -15.34 -14.28 18.18
N GLY A 246 -14.61 -13.53 19.02
CA GLY A 246 -14.52 -13.80 20.47
C GLY A 246 -13.54 -14.89 20.86
N ASP A 247 -12.80 -15.45 19.91
CA ASP A 247 -11.77 -16.46 20.19
C ASP A 247 -10.41 -15.80 20.48
N TYR A 248 -10.28 -15.27 21.69
CA TYR A 248 -9.06 -14.57 22.13
C TYR A 248 -7.83 -15.49 22.20
N TRP A 249 -8.02 -16.78 22.41
CA TRP A 249 -6.92 -17.75 22.41
C TRP A 249 -6.28 -17.86 21.02
N GLN A 250 -7.08 -18.08 19.99
CA GLN A 250 -6.59 -18.12 18.62
C GLN A 250 -6.05 -16.75 18.18
N ALA A 251 -6.71 -15.66 18.56
CA ALA A 251 -6.25 -14.31 18.27
C ALA A 251 -4.82 -14.08 18.78
N LEU A 252 -4.54 -14.42 20.05
CA LEU A 252 -3.22 -14.28 20.64
C LEU A 252 -2.20 -15.26 20.03
N THR A 253 -2.63 -16.48 19.72
CA THR A 253 -1.77 -17.47 19.05
C THR A 253 -1.27 -16.93 17.71
N TRP A 254 -2.15 -16.36 16.89
CA TRP A 254 -1.76 -15.79 15.60
C TRP A 254 -0.93 -14.50 15.74
N ALA A 255 -1.23 -13.64 16.71
CA ALA A 255 -0.41 -12.48 17.01
C ALA A 255 1.04 -12.89 17.38
N ARG A 256 1.22 -13.91 18.23
CA ARG A 256 2.54 -14.44 18.60
C ARG A 256 3.25 -15.10 17.42
N ARG A 257 2.54 -15.79 16.52
CA ARG A 257 3.12 -16.31 15.27
C ARG A 257 3.62 -15.19 14.38
N ALA A 258 2.88 -14.10 14.30
CA ALA A 258 3.27 -12.92 13.54
C ALA A 258 4.57 -12.29 14.07
N THR A 259 4.82 -12.29 15.41
CA THR A 259 6.11 -11.83 15.96
C THR A 259 7.27 -12.74 15.58
N ALA A 260 7.04 -14.04 15.41
CA ALA A 260 8.07 -14.97 14.96
C ALA A 260 8.34 -14.86 13.45
N GLU A 261 7.33 -14.51 12.65
CA GLU A 261 7.46 -14.36 11.20
C GLU A 261 8.26 -13.09 10.84
N ALA A 262 7.98 -11.94 11.49
CA ALA A 262 8.67 -10.68 11.26
C ALA A 262 9.04 -9.97 12.58
N PRO A 263 9.99 -10.50 13.35
CA PRO A 263 10.36 -9.98 14.67
C PRO A 263 10.95 -8.56 14.64
N TYR A 264 11.39 -8.13 13.47
CA TYR A 264 12.04 -6.83 13.21
C TYR A 264 11.05 -5.70 12.89
N THR A 265 9.75 -5.94 12.95
CA THR A 265 8.69 -4.93 12.75
C THR A 265 7.91 -4.73 14.04
N ARG A 266 7.37 -3.50 14.27
CA ARG A 266 6.61 -3.17 15.49
C ARG A 266 5.22 -3.76 15.52
N GLU A 267 4.59 -3.87 14.36
CA GLU A 267 3.19 -4.22 14.18
C GLU A 267 2.76 -5.49 14.91
N PRO A 268 3.47 -6.63 14.78
CA PRO A 268 3.05 -7.85 15.46
C PRO A 268 3.22 -7.78 16.98
N TRP A 269 4.24 -7.06 17.47
CA TRP A 269 4.45 -6.88 18.91
C TRP A 269 3.37 -6.00 19.52
N VAL A 270 3.01 -4.89 18.85
CA VAL A 270 1.90 -4.03 19.31
C VAL A 270 0.57 -4.79 19.24
N ARG A 271 0.38 -5.69 18.28
CA ARG A 271 -0.80 -6.57 18.23
C ARG A 271 -0.87 -7.51 19.42
N VAL A 272 0.24 -8.10 19.85
CA VAL A 272 0.31 -8.89 21.10
C VAL A 272 -0.03 -8.02 22.30
N ALA A 273 0.55 -6.83 22.38
CA ALA A 273 0.28 -5.90 23.48
C ALA A 273 -1.19 -5.49 23.58
N GLU A 274 -1.85 -5.22 22.46
CA GLU A 274 -3.27 -4.88 22.38
C GLU A 274 -4.17 -6.00 22.93
N LEU A 275 -3.91 -7.24 22.56
CA LEU A 275 -4.66 -8.41 23.06
C LEU A 275 -4.37 -8.66 24.54
N ALA A 276 -3.11 -8.56 24.94
CA ALA A 276 -2.71 -8.69 26.35
C ALA A 276 -3.35 -7.59 27.22
N TYR A 277 -3.40 -6.35 26.72
CA TYR A 277 -4.10 -5.24 27.36
C TYR A 277 -5.59 -5.55 27.55
N SER A 278 -6.28 -6.02 26.49
CA SER A 278 -7.72 -6.32 26.53
C SER A 278 -8.07 -7.47 27.47
N THR A 279 -7.13 -8.38 27.74
CA THR A 279 -7.27 -9.49 28.67
C THR A 279 -6.62 -9.27 30.04
N HIS A 280 -6.15 -8.05 30.30
CA HIS A 280 -5.46 -7.64 31.52
C HIS A 280 -4.19 -8.46 31.85
N ASN A 281 -3.55 -9.03 30.82
CA ASN A 281 -2.25 -9.69 30.97
C ASN A 281 -1.12 -8.66 30.91
N TRP A 282 -0.96 -7.93 32.01
CA TRP A 282 -0.03 -6.79 32.10
C TRP A 282 1.43 -7.16 31.86
N PRO A 283 1.96 -8.31 32.35
CA PRO A 283 3.33 -8.70 32.07
C PRO A 283 3.61 -8.89 30.57
N GLU A 284 2.70 -9.53 29.83
CA GLU A 284 2.86 -9.73 28.40
C GLU A 284 2.68 -8.42 27.60
N CYS A 285 1.71 -7.59 28.00
CA CYS A 285 1.51 -6.28 27.41
C CYS A 285 2.78 -5.42 27.54
N TYR A 286 3.35 -5.38 28.75
CA TYR A 286 4.59 -4.66 29.04
C TYR A 286 5.75 -5.17 28.17
N ALA A 287 6.01 -6.48 28.18
CA ALA A 287 7.10 -7.08 27.43
C ALA A 287 6.99 -6.83 25.93
N ALA A 288 5.79 -6.98 25.37
CA ALA A 288 5.55 -6.78 23.95
C ALA A 288 5.75 -5.30 23.53
N CYS A 289 5.26 -4.34 24.33
CA CYS A 289 5.48 -2.91 24.08
C CYS A 289 6.97 -2.54 24.16
N ARG A 290 7.68 -3.06 25.16
CA ARG A 290 9.14 -2.83 25.29
C ARG A 290 9.88 -3.31 24.07
N THR A 291 9.61 -4.54 23.61
CA THR A 291 10.23 -5.10 22.39
C THR A 291 9.87 -4.25 21.15
N ALA A 292 8.60 -3.85 21.00
CA ALA A 292 8.21 -2.97 19.90
C ALA A 292 9.00 -1.66 19.89
N LEU A 293 9.18 -1.01 21.06
CA LEU A 293 9.87 0.27 21.17
C LEU A 293 11.39 0.19 21.00
N GLU A 294 11.99 -1.00 21.13
CA GLU A 294 13.40 -1.25 20.80
C GLU A 294 13.66 -1.24 19.29
N ILE A 295 12.66 -1.55 18.47
CA ILE A 295 12.76 -1.50 17.02
C ILE A 295 12.75 -0.03 16.57
N LYS A 296 13.83 0.43 15.91
CA LYS A 296 13.98 1.82 15.45
C LYS A 296 13.80 1.98 13.96
N ASP A 297 14.07 0.94 13.19
CA ASP A 297 14.03 0.98 11.74
C ASP A 297 12.59 0.79 11.26
N LYS A 298 12.05 1.83 10.62
CA LYS A 298 10.71 1.83 10.05
C LYS A 298 10.78 1.24 8.65
N ALA A 299 10.19 0.06 8.46
CA ALA A 299 10.16 -0.59 7.17
C ALA A 299 9.33 0.22 6.15
N ALA A 300 9.90 0.47 4.97
CA ALA A 300 9.22 1.14 3.87
C ALA A 300 8.35 0.15 3.07
N VAL A 301 7.27 -0.34 3.69
CA VAL A 301 6.37 -1.36 3.13
C VAL A 301 4.91 -0.97 3.33
N TYR A 302 4.05 -1.37 2.39
CA TYR A 302 2.62 -1.06 2.45
C TYR A 302 1.86 -1.76 3.59
N THR A 303 2.47 -2.75 4.23
CA THR A 303 1.90 -3.50 5.36
C THR A 303 2.12 -2.82 6.71
N MET A 304 2.82 -1.68 6.71
CA MET A 304 3.13 -0.88 7.89
C MET A 304 1.86 -0.21 8.44
N ASP A 305 1.74 -0.18 9.77
CA ASP A 305 0.70 0.55 10.49
C ASP A 305 1.33 1.80 11.14
N PRO A 306 0.96 3.01 10.73
CA PRO A 306 1.50 4.24 11.32
C PRO A 306 1.28 4.35 12.82
N ALA A 307 0.15 3.83 13.36
CA ALA A 307 -0.21 3.95 14.77
C ALA A 307 0.78 3.27 15.73
N VAL A 308 1.52 2.25 15.26
CA VAL A 308 2.54 1.59 16.09
C VAL A 308 3.83 2.42 16.22
N TRP A 309 3.92 3.54 15.49
CA TRP A 309 5.04 4.48 15.50
C TRP A 309 4.73 5.79 16.24
N THR A 310 3.51 5.90 16.76
CA THR A 310 3.02 7.07 17.49
C THR A 310 2.66 6.72 18.95
N GLU A 311 1.51 7.18 19.45
CA GLU A 311 1.11 7.02 20.86
C GLU A 311 0.86 5.57 21.28
N LYS A 312 0.41 4.70 20.39
CA LYS A 312 -0.17 3.39 20.71
C LYS A 312 0.71 2.49 21.58
N PRO A 313 2.00 2.22 21.25
CA PRO A 313 2.86 1.39 22.10
C PRO A 313 3.20 2.05 23.43
N HIS A 314 3.31 3.38 23.48
CA HIS A 314 3.57 4.13 24.69
C HIS A 314 2.37 4.12 25.63
N ASP A 315 1.17 4.27 25.10
CA ASP A 315 -0.06 4.23 25.87
C ASP A 315 -0.28 2.86 26.53
N TYR A 316 -0.19 1.77 25.75
CA TYR A 316 -0.30 0.43 26.33
C TYR A 316 0.77 0.13 27.36
N LEU A 317 2.02 0.56 27.12
CA LEU A 317 3.12 0.36 28.04
C LEU A 317 2.89 1.13 29.34
N SER A 318 2.38 2.35 29.29
CA SER A 318 2.12 3.17 30.47
C SER A 318 1.15 2.49 31.44
N ILE A 319 0.08 1.93 30.92
CA ILE A 319 -0.94 1.24 31.74
C ILE A 319 -0.42 -0.11 32.25
N ALA A 320 0.27 -0.87 31.40
CA ALA A 320 0.88 -2.12 31.84
C ALA A 320 1.90 -1.90 32.96
N ALA A 321 2.78 -0.90 32.84
CA ALA A 321 3.76 -0.52 33.84
C ALA A 321 3.08 -0.06 35.15
N TRP A 322 1.99 0.71 35.05
CA TRP A 322 1.19 1.11 36.21
C TRP A 322 0.69 -0.10 37.00
N HIS A 323 0.06 -1.06 36.32
CA HIS A 323 -0.45 -2.27 36.99
C HIS A 323 0.65 -3.19 37.53
N LEU A 324 1.86 -3.08 37.03
CA LEU A 324 3.05 -3.80 37.53
C LEU A 324 3.77 -3.05 38.66
N GLY A 325 3.26 -1.89 39.11
CA GLY A 325 3.88 -1.09 40.14
C GLY A 325 5.09 -0.25 39.71
N LEU A 326 5.36 -0.16 38.40
CA LEU A 326 6.48 0.57 37.79
C LEU A 326 6.08 2.04 37.56
N LYS A 327 5.71 2.76 38.63
CA LYS A 327 5.09 4.11 38.56
C LYS A 327 5.92 5.10 37.73
N HIS A 328 7.24 5.11 37.89
CA HIS A 328 8.13 6.05 37.16
C HIS A 328 8.04 5.81 35.63
N GLU A 329 8.14 4.57 35.23
CA GLU A 329 8.08 4.18 33.81
C GLU A 329 6.66 4.41 33.20
N ALA A 330 5.63 4.11 33.99
CA ALA A 330 4.24 4.44 33.63
C ALA A 330 4.07 5.93 33.32
N LEU A 331 4.59 6.79 34.17
CA LEU A 331 4.53 8.25 34.02
C LEU A 331 5.30 8.71 32.77
N GLU A 332 6.53 8.20 32.57
CA GLU A 332 7.36 8.53 31.41
C GLU A 332 6.63 8.20 30.10
N HIS A 333 6.12 6.96 29.97
CA HIS A 333 5.46 6.53 28.74
C HIS A 333 4.09 7.18 28.53
N CYS A 334 3.35 7.49 29.59
CA CYS A 334 2.11 8.24 29.46
C CYS A 334 2.34 9.65 28.90
N LYS A 335 3.39 10.33 29.36
CA LYS A 335 3.81 11.65 28.83
C LYS A 335 4.24 11.55 27.36
N LYS A 336 5.02 10.54 26.99
CA LYS A 336 5.39 10.28 25.58
C LYS A 336 4.18 10.01 24.69
N ALA A 337 3.18 9.28 25.17
CA ALA A 337 1.94 9.07 24.43
C ALA A 337 1.20 10.39 24.16
N LEU A 338 1.18 11.31 25.16
CA LEU A 338 0.58 12.64 25.02
C LEU A 338 1.35 13.57 24.06
N GLU A 339 2.66 13.39 23.88
CA GLU A 339 3.42 14.15 22.87
C GLU A 339 2.88 13.87 21.44
N PHE A 340 2.49 12.63 21.16
CA PHE A 340 1.87 12.24 19.89
C PHE A 340 0.37 12.57 19.80
N ALA A 341 -0.36 12.42 20.92
CA ALA A 341 -1.81 12.61 20.98
C ALA A 341 -2.20 13.60 22.11
N PRO A 342 -1.83 14.89 21.99
CA PRO A 342 -1.98 15.88 23.07
C PRO A 342 -3.44 16.16 23.45
N ASN A 343 -4.41 15.85 22.58
CA ASN A 343 -5.83 16.07 22.81
C ASN A 343 -6.60 14.79 23.20
N ASP A 344 -5.94 13.63 23.33
CA ASP A 344 -6.59 12.41 23.78
C ASP A 344 -6.95 12.48 25.26
N GLN A 345 -8.27 12.60 25.51
CA GLN A 345 -8.77 12.76 26.89
C GLN A 345 -8.55 11.50 27.73
N ARG A 346 -8.54 10.32 27.13
CA ARG A 346 -8.30 9.04 27.84
C ARG A 346 -6.86 8.97 28.33
N ILE A 347 -5.87 9.36 27.53
CA ILE A 347 -4.46 9.38 27.94
C ILE A 347 -4.24 10.46 29.01
N ARG A 348 -4.89 11.62 28.92
CA ARG A 348 -4.85 12.64 29.97
C ARG A 348 -5.40 12.12 31.30
N ASN A 349 -6.51 11.38 31.25
CA ASN A 349 -7.09 10.76 32.45
C ASN A 349 -6.14 9.69 33.04
N ASN A 350 -5.49 8.90 32.18
CA ASN A 350 -4.48 7.94 32.59
C ASN A 350 -3.31 8.65 33.30
N LEU A 351 -2.83 9.79 32.76
CA LEU A 351 -1.77 10.58 33.38
C LEU A 351 -2.16 11.03 34.76
N ALA A 352 -3.35 11.63 34.93
CA ALA A 352 -3.85 12.08 36.22
C ALA A 352 -3.96 10.92 37.23
N MET A 353 -4.39 9.74 36.79
CA MET A 353 -4.45 8.54 37.64
C MET A 353 -3.05 8.07 38.07
N ILE A 354 -2.06 8.12 37.19
CA ILE A 354 -0.69 7.68 37.48
C ILE A 354 0.03 8.69 38.40
N GLU A 355 -0.27 9.99 38.29
CA GLU A 355 0.32 11.04 39.11
C GLU A 355 -0.20 11.01 40.56
N ALA A 356 -1.46 10.63 40.75
CA ALA A 356 -2.08 10.45 42.09
C ALA A 356 -1.43 9.30 42.88
#